data_fc5170f4a5b1450f7f0a128812b3bbbc
#
_entry.id   fc5170f4a5b1450f7f0a128812b3bbbc
#
_cell.length_a   1.000
_cell.length_b   1.000
_cell.length_c   1.000
_cell.angle_alpha   90.00
_cell.angle_beta   90.00
_cell.angle_gamma   90.00
#
_symmetry.space_group_name_H-M   'P 1'
#
loop_
_entity.id
_entity.type
_entity.pdbx_description
1 polymer ?
#
loop_
_entity_poly.entity_id
_entity_poly.type
_entity_poly.pdbx_seq_one_letter_code
_entity_poly.pdbx_strand_id
1 'polypeptide(L)'
;MFRVEIDFKPELSDVAKYCIATDEIFAKYNMPCIHRGDSSRIYGDTGNPRDIGVLYSAVANVSDVPWIVQGIRDAHFDNGRNRDTLMTNFFKGAS
;
A
#
# COMPACT_ATOMS: atom_id res chain seq x y z
N MET A 1 12.59 0.43 10.39
CA MET A 1 11.29 -0.27 10.39
C MET A 1 10.80 -0.40 8.95
N PHE A 2 10.19 -1.51 8.64
CA PHE A 2 9.71 -1.78 7.27
C PHE A 2 8.23 -1.47 7.19
N ARG A 3 7.83 -0.66 6.21
CA ARG A 3 6.42 -0.28 6.05
C ARG A 3 6.10 0.01 4.59
N VAL A 4 4.82 -0.11 4.25
CA VAL A 4 4.28 0.27 2.94
C VAL A 4 3.38 1.49 3.14
N GLU A 5 3.61 2.52 2.33
CA GLU A 5 2.82 3.74 2.33
C GLU A 5 2.09 3.84 1.00
N ILE A 6 0.76 3.99 1.04
CA ILE A 6 -0.06 4.13 -0.15
C ILE A 6 -0.93 5.38 -0.03
N ASP A 7 -0.83 6.26 -1.02
CA ASP A 7 -1.68 7.44 -1.15
C ASP A 7 -2.61 7.25 -2.33
N PHE A 8 -3.90 7.43 -2.08
CA PHE A 8 -4.91 7.41 -3.14
C PHE A 8 -5.19 8.82 -3.62
N LYS A 9 -5.72 8.94 -4.83
CA LYS A 9 -6.12 10.22 -5.41
C LYS A 9 -7.25 10.81 -4.56
N PRO A 10 -7.09 12.01 -3.97
CA PRO A 10 -8.11 12.55 -3.06
C PRO A 10 -9.39 12.96 -3.77
N GLU A 11 -9.33 13.16 -5.10
CA GLU A 11 -10.48 13.53 -5.90
C GLU A 11 -11.40 12.38 -6.25
N LEU A 12 -11.06 11.13 -5.89
CA LEU A 12 -11.89 9.97 -6.14
C LEU A 12 -13.25 10.13 -5.43
N SER A 13 -14.33 9.78 -6.14
CA SER A 13 -15.69 9.93 -5.60
C SER A 13 -15.96 9.02 -4.41
N ASP A 14 -15.23 7.92 -4.29
CA ASP A 14 -15.39 6.96 -3.19
C ASP A 14 -14.03 6.45 -2.74
N VAL A 15 -13.18 7.37 -2.25
CA VAL A 15 -11.82 7.03 -1.81
C VAL A 15 -11.83 6.02 -0.66
N ALA A 16 -12.86 6.06 0.20
CA ALA A 16 -12.97 5.13 1.33
C ALA A 16 -13.04 3.68 0.86
N LYS A 17 -13.72 3.42 -0.27
CA LYS A 17 -13.80 2.08 -0.85
C LYS A 17 -12.42 1.53 -1.21
N TYR A 18 -11.56 2.37 -1.79
CA TYR A 18 -10.19 1.99 -2.15
C TYR A 18 -9.37 1.67 -0.90
N CYS A 19 -9.49 2.51 0.12
CA CYS A 19 -8.79 2.32 1.38
C CYS A 19 -9.22 1.04 2.08
N ILE A 20 -10.52 0.79 2.17
CA ILE A 20 -11.06 -0.41 2.85
C ILE A 20 -10.63 -1.68 2.12
N ALA A 21 -10.72 -1.68 0.79
CA ALA A 21 -10.33 -2.85 0.00
C ALA A 21 -8.83 -3.17 0.19
N THR A 22 -8.00 -2.14 0.25
CA THR A 22 -6.57 -2.30 0.47
C THR A 22 -6.29 -2.79 1.90
N ASP A 23 -6.99 -2.24 2.89
CA ASP A 23 -6.88 -2.71 4.29
C ASP A 23 -7.19 -4.21 4.38
N GLU A 24 -8.21 -4.68 3.68
CA GLU A 24 -8.60 -6.10 3.68
C GLU A 24 -7.52 -6.99 3.09
N ILE A 25 -6.85 -6.53 2.02
CA ILE A 25 -5.75 -7.28 1.42
C ILE A 25 -4.59 -7.41 2.40
N PHE A 26 -4.16 -6.31 3.00
CA PHE A 26 -3.06 -6.35 3.96
C PHE A 26 -3.43 -7.15 5.22
N ALA A 27 -4.68 -7.13 5.63
CA ALA A 27 -5.15 -7.90 6.78
C ALA A 27 -4.98 -9.41 6.57
N LYS A 28 -5.11 -9.90 5.34
CA LYS A 28 -4.88 -11.31 5.00
C LYS A 28 -3.45 -11.75 5.27
N TYR A 29 -2.51 -10.82 5.26
CA TYR A 29 -1.10 -11.06 5.52
C TYR A 29 -0.70 -10.68 6.95
N ASN A 30 -1.68 -10.39 7.81
CA ASN A 30 -1.46 -9.94 9.19
C ASN A 30 -0.61 -8.67 9.28
N MET A 31 -0.71 -7.81 8.26
CA MET A 31 -0.04 -6.51 8.24
C MET A 31 -1.04 -5.43 8.61
N PRO A 32 -0.98 -4.92 9.85
CA PRO A 32 -1.97 -3.95 10.31
C PRO A 32 -1.78 -2.60 9.63
N CYS A 33 -2.88 -1.88 9.49
CA CYS A 33 -2.83 -0.47 9.12
C CYS A 33 -2.47 0.33 10.37
N ILE A 34 -1.36 1.02 10.35
CA ILE A 34 -0.86 1.79 11.51
C ILE A 34 -1.17 3.27 11.39
N HIS A 35 -1.57 3.74 10.21
CA HIS A 35 -1.98 5.13 10.01
C HIS A 35 -3.08 5.18 8.95
N ARG A 36 -4.17 5.88 9.30
CA ARG A 36 -5.32 6.08 8.43
C ARG A 36 -5.57 7.56 8.25
N GLY A 37 -5.18 8.07 7.07
CA GLY A 37 -5.58 9.39 6.62
C GLY A 37 -6.86 9.32 5.78
N ASP A 38 -7.34 10.45 5.31
CA ASP A 38 -8.54 10.51 4.47
C ASP A 38 -8.35 9.75 3.14
N SER A 39 -7.14 9.81 2.58
CA SER A 39 -6.80 9.15 1.32
C SER A 39 -5.46 8.43 1.39
N SER A 40 -4.95 8.14 2.59
CA SER A 40 -3.65 7.51 2.77
C SER A 40 -3.71 6.36 3.76
N ARG A 41 -2.79 5.42 3.57
CA ARG A 41 -2.63 4.27 4.46
C ARG A 41 -1.15 3.94 4.62
N ILE A 42 -0.78 3.54 5.84
CA ILE A 42 0.54 2.99 6.12
C ILE A 42 0.34 1.63 6.78
N TYR A 43 1.04 0.62 6.26
CA TYR A 43 0.94 -0.76 6.73
C TYR A 43 2.29 -1.26 7.23
N GLY A 44 2.28 -2.08 8.27
CA GLY A 44 3.43 -2.79 8.77
C GLY A 44 4.09 -2.12 9.96
N ASP A 45 5.17 -1.37 9.74
CA ASP A 45 6.02 -0.77 10.77
C ASP A 45 6.69 -1.85 11.64
N THR A 46 7.29 -2.82 10.96
CA THR A 46 7.94 -3.97 11.60
C THR A 46 9.45 -3.87 11.43
N GLY A 47 10.20 -4.34 12.43
CA GLY A 47 11.65 -4.45 12.36
C GLY A 47 12.15 -5.84 11.92
N ASN A 48 11.22 -6.77 11.64
CA ASN A 48 11.58 -8.14 11.29
C ASN A 48 11.82 -8.26 9.77
N PRO A 49 13.05 -8.61 9.33
CA PRO A 49 13.33 -8.76 7.90
C PRO A 49 12.47 -9.80 7.18
N ARG A 50 11.89 -10.76 7.89
CA ARG A 50 10.95 -11.73 7.29
C ARG A 50 9.70 -11.07 6.76
N ASP A 51 9.30 -9.95 7.35
CA ASP A 51 8.08 -9.25 6.96
C ASP A 51 8.25 -8.45 5.66
N ILE A 52 9.48 -8.26 5.19
CA ILE A 52 9.73 -7.61 3.89
C ILE A 52 9.02 -8.38 2.78
N GLY A 53 9.22 -9.70 2.73
CA GLY A 53 8.55 -10.54 1.73
C GLY A 53 7.04 -10.54 1.88
N VAL A 54 6.55 -10.52 3.11
CA VAL A 54 5.11 -10.48 3.39
C VAL A 54 4.50 -9.16 2.91
N LEU A 55 5.17 -8.04 3.19
CA LEU A 55 4.73 -6.73 2.72
C LEU A 55 4.69 -6.65 1.19
N TYR A 56 5.73 -7.16 0.52
CA TYR A 56 5.77 -7.19 -0.94
C TYR A 56 4.71 -8.13 -1.52
N SER A 57 4.40 -9.23 -0.84
CA SER A 57 3.32 -10.13 -1.26
C SER A 57 1.96 -9.42 -1.21
N ALA A 58 1.72 -8.64 -0.16
CA ALA A 58 0.50 -7.85 -0.06
C ALA A 58 0.43 -6.78 -1.17
N VAL A 59 1.56 -6.11 -1.44
CA VAL A 59 1.65 -5.12 -2.52
C VAL A 59 1.35 -5.77 -3.87
N ALA A 60 1.92 -6.94 -4.14
CA ALA A 60 1.65 -7.68 -5.38
C ALA A 60 0.17 -8.04 -5.50
N ASN A 61 -0.46 -8.41 -4.39
CA ASN A 61 -1.89 -8.73 -4.39
C ASN A 61 -2.74 -7.49 -4.72
N VAL A 62 -2.38 -6.32 -4.17
CA VAL A 62 -3.04 -5.06 -4.54
C VAL A 62 -2.86 -4.78 -6.03
N SER A 63 -1.66 -5.02 -6.57
CA SER A 63 -1.37 -4.78 -7.99
C SER A 63 -2.18 -5.67 -8.93
N ASP A 64 -2.71 -6.78 -8.43
CA ASP A 64 -3.58 -7.67 -9.20
C ASP A 64 -5.04 -7.20 -9.25
N VAL A 65 -5.36 -6.09 -8.59
CA VAL A 65 -6.72 -5.51 -8.59
C VAL A 65 -6.69 -4.18 -9.34
N PRO A 66 -6.98 -4.20 -10.66
CA PRO A 66 -6.79 -3.01 -11.51
C PRO A 66 -7.53 -1.77 -11.04
N TRP A 67 -8.74 -1.91 -10.54
CA TRP A 67 -9.51 -0.74 -10.11
C TRP A 67 -8.90 -0.06 -8.88
N ILE A 68 -8.24 -0.82 -7.99
CA ILE A 68 -7.53 -0.23 -6.84
C ILE A 68 -6.31 0.53 -7.36
N VAL A 69 -5.53 -0.10 -8.26
CA VAL A 69 -4.31 0.49 -8.81
C VAL A 69 -4.59 1.84 -9.46
N GLN A 70 -5.69 1.94 -10.20
CA GLN A 70 -6.08 3.19 -10.87
C GLN A 70 -6.37 4.34 -9.90
N GLY A 71 -6.70 4.02 -8.66
CA GLY A 71 -6.94 5.02 -7.63
C GLY A 71 -5.67 5.46 -6.88
N ILE A 72 -4.55 4.81 -7.09
CA ILE A 72 -3.30 5.11 -6.38
C ILE A 72 -2.62 6.33 -7.01
N ARG A 73 -2.31 7.34 -6.18
CA ARG A 73 -1.54 8.50 -6.59
C ARG A 73 -0.05 8.26 -6.42
N ASP A 74 0.34 7.63 -5.29
CA ASP A 74 1.73 7.39 -4.96
C ASP A 74 1.82 6.21 -3.98
N ALA A 75 2.95 5.51 -4.01
CA ALA A 75 3.16 4.41 -3.09
C ALA A 75 4.66 4.16 -2.92
N HIS A 76 5.07 3.84 -1.70
CA HIS A 76 6.47 3.61 -1.36
C HIS A 76 6.61 2.44 -0.40
N PHE A 77 7.75 1.76 -0.52
CA PHE A 77 8.25 0.85 0.52
C PHE A 77 9.36 1.59 1.28
N ASP A 78 9.19 1.72 2.59
CA ASP A 78 10.15 2.41 3.46
C ASP A 78 10.85 1.36 4.33
N ASN A 79 12.18 1.29 4.23
CA ASN A 79 12.97 0.35 5.02
C ASN A 79 13.60 0.99 6.27
N GLY A 80 13.22 2.23 6.57
CA GLY A 80 13.77 2.99 7.69
C GLY A 80 14.94 3.89 7.31
N ARG A 81 15.57 3.63 6.17
CA ARG A 81 16.69 4.43 5.64
C ARG A 81 16.36 5.04 4.29
N ASN A 82 15.70 4.27 3.44
CA ASN A 82 15.35 4.67 2.08
C ASN A 82 13.88 4.42 1.82
N ARG A 83 13.31 5.19 0.92
CA ARG A 83 11.95 5.01 0.41
C ARG A 83 12.05 4.67 -1.06
N ASP A 84 11.61 3.45 -1.41
CA ASP A 84 11.59 2.98 -2.79
C ASP A 84 10.20 3.13 -3.35
N THR A 85 10.08 3.71 -4.54
CA THR A 85 8.77 3.83 -5.18
C THR A 85 8.25 2.46 -5.60
N LEU A 86 6.96 2.24 -5.39
CA LEU A 86 6.26 1.04 -5.87
C LEU A 86 5.55 1.30 -7.20
N MET A 87 5.60 2.55 -7.68
CA MET A 87 4.85 2.95 -8.87
C MET A 87 5.43 2.36 -10.15
N THR A 88 6.76 2.15 -10.22
CA THR A 88 7.41 1.67 -11.42
C THR A 88 7.29 0.17 -11.64
N ASN A 89 7.24 -0.61 -10.55
CA ASN A 89 7.27 -2.08 -10.64
C ASN A 89 5.92 -2.73 -10.37
N PHE A 90 5.14 -2.18 -9.43
CA PHE A 90 3.89 -2.81 -8.98
C PHE A 90 2.66 -2.08 -9.49
N PHE A 91 2.67 -0.75 -9.48
CA PHE A 91 1.47 0.05 -9.77
C PHE A 91 1.61 0.84 -11.07
N LYS A 92 2.14 0.18 -12.11
CA LYS A 92 2.38 0.81 -13.42
C LYS A 92 1.11 1.34 -14.07
N GLY A 93 -0.04 0.74 -13.76
CA GLY A 93 -1.32 1.17 -14.32
C GLY A 93 -1.88 2.42 -13.66
N ALA A 94 -1.28 2.89 -12.58
CA ALA A 94 -1.71 4.11 -11.91
C ALA A 94 -1.26 5.33 -12.72
N SER A 95 -2.15 6.26 -12.93
CA SER A 95 -1.84 7.44 -13.73
C SER A 95 -2.47 8.70 -13.16
#